data_cc67aebd673999c90ab9b8042fccdfad
#
_entry.id   cc67aebd673999c90ab9b8042fccdfad
#
_cell.length_a   1.000
_cell.length_b   1.000
_cell.length_c   1.000
_cell.angle_alpha   90.00
_cell.angle_beta   90.00
_cell.angle_gamma   90.00
#
_symmetry.space_group_name_H-M   'P 1'
#
loop_
_entity.id
_entity.type
_entity.pdbx_description
1 polymer ?
#
loop_
_entity_poly.entity_id
_entity_poly.type
_entity_poly.pdbx_seq_one_letter_code
_entity_poly.pdbx_strand_id
1 'polypeptide(L)'
;MAIAVAFMALLGLLLAAILAVANKHLFVYEDPRIDEVEDMLPHANCGACGTAGCRTFAEKLVQGEIQPGKCTVNSPDMNALIAGFLGVELGGEEKRVARLACAGGNHVAHVRASYSGLDTCRAAALISGGGKGCAWG
;
A
#
# COMPACT_ATOMS: atom_id res chain seq x y z
N MET A 1 -42.24 36.18 -4.32
CA MET A 1 -42.16 34.69 -4.31
C MET A 1 -41.84 34.13 -5.70
N ALA A 2 -42.61 34.40 -6.76
CA ALA A 2 -42.39 33.83 -8.10
C ALA A 2 -41.02 34.16 -8.72
N ILE A 3 -40.53 35.38 -8.55
CA ILE A 3 -39.22 35.82 -9.07
C ILE A 3 -38.06 35.04 -8.41
N ALA A 4 -38.11 34.83 -7.09
CA ALA A 4 -37.09 34.07 -6.37
C ALA A 4 -37.06 32.59 -6.81
N VAL A 5 -38.23 31.98 -7.01
CA VAL A 5 -38.33 30.60 -7.50
C VAL A 5 -37.80 30.48 -8.92
N ALA A 6 -38.16 31.43 -9.80
CA ALA A 6 -37.65 31.44 -11.18
C ALA A 6 -36.10 31.60 -11.22
N PHE A 7 -35.54 32.47 -10.40
CA PHE A 7 -34.11 32.68 -10.30
C PHE A 7 -33.39 31.41 -9.81
N MET A 8 -33.88 30.75 -8.78
CA MET A 8 -33.33 29.51 -8.26
C MET A 8 -33.41 28.36 -9.28
N ALA A 9 -34.54 28.27 -10.00
CA ALA A 9 -34.70 27.27 -11.04
C ALA A 9 -33.72 27.49 -12.22
N LEU A 10 -33.52 28.74 -12.63
CA LEU A 10 -32.62 29.09 -13.71
C LEU A 10 -31.15 28.81 -13.31
N LEU A 11 -30.77 29.16 -12.08
CA LEU A 11 -29.45 28.88 -11.52
C LEU A 11 -29.20 27.36 -11.44
N GLY A 12 -30.18 26.59 -10.98
CA GLY A 12 -30.12 25.14 -10.90
C GLY A 12 -29.93 24.48 -12.27
N LEU A 13 -30.69 24.94 -13.29
CA LEU A 13 -30.52 24.48 -14.66
C LEU A 13 -29.13 24.77 -15.25
N LEU A 14 -28.64 25.99 -14.99
CA LEU A 14 -27.33 26.40 -15.46
C LEU A 14 -26.22 25.54 -14.84
N LEU A 15 -26.26 25.31 -13.53
CA LEU A 15 -25.30 24.44 -12.86
C LEU A 15 -25.39 22.99 -13.33
N ALA A 16 -26.60 22.47 -13.51
CA ALA A 16 -26.80 21.12 -14.05
C ALA A 16 -26.22 20.97 -15.47
N ALA A 17 -26.45 21.97 -16.33
CA ALA A 17 -25.87 21.99 -17.68
C ALA A 17 -24.34 22.01 -17.66
N ILE A 18 -23.74 22.85 -16.81
CA ILE A 18 -22.27 22.91 -16.65
C ILE A 18 -21.73 21.57 -16.19
N LEU A 19 -22.34 20.96 -15.17
CA LEU A 19 -21.92 19.65 -14.66
C LEU A 19 -22.08 18.55 -15.70
N ALA A 20 -23.15 18.53 -16.49
CA ALA A 20 -23.35 17.56 -17.54
C ALA A 20 -22.27 17.68 -18.65
N VAL A 21 -21.93 18.92 -19.06
CA VAL A 21 -20.85 19.17 -20.02
C VAL A 21 -19.51 18.77 -19.43
N ALA A 22 -19.20 19.14 -18.19
CA ALA A 22 -17.97 18.78 -17.51
C ALA A 22 -17.84 17.26 -17.39
N ASN A 23 -18.89 16.56 -16.98
CA ASN A 23 -18.89 15.10 -16.90
C ASN A 23 -18.59 14.46 -18.27
N LYS A 24 -19.20 14.97 -19.34
CA LYS A 24 -18.94 14.42 -20.69
C LYS A 24 -17.50 14.62 -21.17
N HIS A 25 -16.87 15.74 -20.81
CA HIS A 25 -15.50 16.05 -21.26
C HIS A 25 -14.43 15.49 -20.33
N LEU A 26 -14.73 15.32 -19.03
CA LEU A 26 -13.78 14.86 -18.04
C LEU A 26 -14.00 13.39 -17.65
N PHE A 27 -14.97 12.71 -18.31
CA PHE A 27 -15.21 11.30 -18.05
C PHE A 27 -13.99 10.47 -18.50
N VAL A 28 -13.34 9.85 -17.54
CA VAL A 28 -12.26 8.88 -17.76
C VAL A 28 -12.90 7.50 -17.65
N TYR A 29 -12.79 6.70 -18.70
CA TYR A 29 -13.23 5.31 -18.67
C TYR A 29 -12.18 4.49 -17.88
N GLU A 30 -12.59 3.94 -16.75
CA GLU A 30 -11.80 2.96 -16.03
C GLU A 30 -12.31 1.54 -16.35
N ASP A 31 -11.40 0.59 -16.46
CA ASP A 31 -11.75 -0.80 -16.70
C ASP A 31 -12.40 -1.38 -15.43
N PRO A 32 -13.64 -1.92 -15.50
CA PRO A 32 -14.34 -2.45 -14.33
C PRO A 32 -13.60 -3.60 -13.63
N ARG A 33 -12.71 -4.28 -14.34
CA ARG A 33 -11.85 -5.34 -13.75
C ARG A 33 -10.91 -4.80 -12.66
N ILE A 34 -10.60 -3.50 -12.70
CA ILE A 34 -9.75 -2.87 -11.67
C ILE A 34 -10.44 -2.93 -10.31
N ASP A 35 -11.72 -2.59 -10.25
CA ASP A 35 -12.49 -2.61 -9.02
C ASP A 35 -12.62 -4.03 -8.46
N GLU A 36 -12.90 -5.02 -9.33
CA GLU A 36 -12.99 -6.43 -8.91
C GLU A 36 -11.66 -6.98 -8.39
N VAL A 37 -10.55 -6.61 -9.02
CA VAL A 37 -9.21 -7.00 -8.55
C VAL A 37 -8.85 -6.28 -7.26
N GLU A 38 -9.21 -5.00 -7.10
CA GLU A 38 -8.99 -4.26 -5.87
C GLU A 38 -9.74 -4.90 -4.69
N ASP A 39 -10.99 -5.35 -4.90
CA ASP A 39 -11.80 -6.02 -3.87
C ASP A 39 -11.19 -7.37 -3.42
N MET A 40 -10.42 -8.04 -4.29
CA MET A 40 -9.68 -9.26 -3.95
C MET A 40 -8.35 -8.98 -3.22
N LEU A 41 -7.94 -7.71 -3.12
CA LEU A 41 -6.72 -7.31 -2.43
C LEU A 41 -6.98 -6.96 -0.95
N PRO A 42 -5.98 -7.04 -0.07
CA PRO A 42 -6.16 -6.86 1.37
C PRO A 42 -6.40 -5.40 1.80
N HIS A 43 -6.48 -4.45 0.90
CA HIS A 43 -6.66 -2.99 1.13
C HIS A 43 -5.70 -2.37 2.16
N ALA A 44 -4.57 -3.04 2.43
CA ALA A 44 -3.58 -2.60 3.41
C ALA A 44 -2.81 -1.34 2.97
N ASN A 45 -2.81 -1.04 1.67
CA ASN A 45 -2.11 0.11 1.06
C ASN A 45 -0.66 0.28 1.56
N CYS A 46 0.00 -0.84 1.87
CA CYS A 46 1.31 -0.87 2.54
C CYS A 46 2.49 -0.51 1.64
N GLY A 47 2.30 -0.50 0.32
CA GLY A 47 3.34 -0.20 -0.65
C GLY A 47 4.45 -1.26 -0.79
N ALA A 48 4.37 -2.41 -0.11
CA ALA A 48 5.39 -3.46 -0.14
C ALA A 48 5.61 -4.07 -1.54
N CYS A 49 4.58 -4.05 -2.38
CA CYS A 49 4.64 -4.46 -3.78
C CYS A 49 5.33 -3.44 -4.71
N GLY A 50 5.73 -2.26 -4.19
CA GLY A 50 6.36 -1.19 -4.95
C GLY A 50 5.38 -0.25 -5.65
N THR A 51 4.08 -0.32 -5.33
CA THR A 51 3.05 0.62 -5.81
C THR A 51 2.55 1.52 -4.68
N ALA A 52 1.91 2.63 -5.02
CA ALA A 52 1.44 3.61 -4.03
C ALA A 52 0.28 3.08 -3.15
N GLY A 53 -0.43 2.04 -3.61
CA GLY A 53 -1.54 1.44 -2.88
C GLY A 53 -2.15 0.28 -3.65
N CYS A 54 -3.16 -0.37 -3.07
CA CYS A 54 -3.82 -1.54 -3.66
C CYS A 54 -4.52 -1.20 -4.99
N ARG A 55 -5.14 -0.03 -5.12
CA ARG A 55 -5.76 0.39 -6.38
C ARG A 55 -4.73 0.52 -7.51
N THR A 56 -3.63 1.22 -7.28
CA THR A 56 -2.56 1.35 -8.28
C THR A 56 -1.93 -0.01 -8.62
N PHE A 57 -1.91 -0.93 -7.66
CA PHE A 57 -1.50 -2.30 -7.91
C PHE A 57 -2.49 -3.02 -8.82
N ALA A 58 -3.81 -2.89 -8.57
CA ALA A 58 -4.85 -3.46 -9.41
C ALA A 58 -4.82 -2.91 -10.84
N GLU A 59 -4.64 -1.59 -11.01
CA GLU A 59 -4.48 -0.96 -12.32
C GLU A 59 -3.32 -1.58 -13.12
N LYS A 60 -2.17 -1.74 -12.49
CA LYS A 60 -0.98 -2.33 -13.12
C LYS A 60 -1.13 -3.82 -13.41
N LEU A 61 -1.89 -4.54 -12.59
CA LEU A 61 -2.23 -5.94 -12.84
C LEU A 61 -3.10 -6.08 -14.09
N VAL A 62 -4.16 -5.26 -14.21
CA VAL A 62 -5.05 -5.26 -15.37
C VAL A 62 -4.31 -4.85 -16.65
N GLN A 63 -3.33 -3.94 -16.55
CA GLN A 63 -2.46 -3.54 -17.65
C GLN A 63 -1.40 -4.60 -18.01
N GLY A 64 -1.20 -5.61 -17.14
CA GLY A 64 -0.20 -6.66 -17.35
C GLY A 64 1.24 -6.22 -17.06
N GLU A 65 1.45 -5.09 -16.40
CA GLU A 65 2.79 -4.58 -16.06
C GLU A 65 3.44 -5.35 -14.91
N ILE A 66 2.62 -5.91 -14.01
CA ILE A 66 3.08 -6.63 -12.83
C ILE A 66 2.29 -7.92 -12.64
N GLN A 67 2.83 -8.83 -11.83
CA GLN A 67 2.22 -10.14 -11.57
C GLN A 67 1.57 -10.18 -10.18
N PRO A 68 0.46 -10.96 -10.00
CA PRO A 68 -0.26 -11.03 -8.73
C PRO A 68 0.60 -11.51 -7.55
N GLY A 69 1.55 -12.41 -7.79
CA GLY A 69 2.46 -12.93 -6.76
C GLY A 69 3.37 -11.89 -6.11
N LYS A 70 3.44 -10.68 -6.66
CA LYS A 70 4.22 -9.58 -6.08
C LYS A 70 3.59 -9.00 -4.80
N CYS A 71 2.31 -9.25 -4.55
CA CYS A 71 1.67 -8.87 -3.30
C CYS A 71 2.05 -9.85 -2.18
N THR A 72 2.90 -9.41 -1.25
CA THR A 72 3.39 -10.23 -0.14
C THR A 72 2.45 -10.30 1.06
N VAL A 73 1.45 -9.43 1.12
CA VAL A 73 0.46 -9.35 2.22
C VAL A 73 -0.76 -10.21 1.92
N ASN A 74 -1.12 -10.33 0.64
CA ASN A 74 -2.24 -11.17 0.21
C ASN A 74 -1.93 -12.67 0.39
N SER A 75 -2.98 -13.48 0.58
CA SER A 75 -2.80 -14.94 0.64
C SER A 75 -2.40 -15.50 -0.72
N PRO A 76 -1.62 -16.60 -0.75
CA PRO A 76 -1.27 -17.26 -2.01
C PRO A 76 -2.48 -17.69 -2.82
N ASP A 77 -3.56 -18.13 -2.15
CA ASP A 77 -4.80 -18.58 -2.78
C ASP A 77 -5.52 -17.41 -3.47
N MET A 78 -5.59 -16.25 -2.82
CA MET A 78 -6.18 -15.06 -3.42
C MET A 78 -5.35 -14.54 -4.60
N ASN A 79 -4.02 -14.58 -4.52
CA ASN A 79 -3.17 -14.25 -5.64
C ASN A 79 -3.39 -15.20 -6.83
N ALA A 80 -3.62 -16.49 -6.56
CA ALA A 80 -3.96 -17.47 -7.60
C ALA A 80 -5.34 -17.21 -8.22
N LEU A 81 -6.32 -16.78 -7.42
CA LEU A 81 -7.64 -16.36 -7.92
C LEU A 81 -7.54 -15.14 -8.82
N ILE A 82 -6.78 -14.11 -8.42
CA ILE A 82 -6.53 -12.92 -9.24
C ILE A 82 -5.84 -13.31 -10.56
N ALA A 83 -4.83 -14.19 -10.49
CA ALA A 83 -4.14 -14.69 -11.68
C ALA A 83 -5.11 -15.41 -12.64
N GLY A 84 -5.98 -16.26 -12.09
CA GLY A 84 -7.03 -16.96 -12.84
C GLY A 84 -8.06 -16.01 -13.45
N PHE A 85 -8.49 -14.99 -12.72
CA PHE A 85 -9.43 -13.97 -13.17
C PHE A 85 -8.88 -13.13 -14.33
N LEU A 86 -7.63 -12.73 -14.24
CA LEU A 86 -6.95 -11.94 -15.28
C LEU A 86 -6.37 -12.79 -16.42
N GLY A 87 -6.27 -14.12 -16.25
CA GLY A 87 -5.65 -15.02 -17.22
C GLY A 87 -4.14 -14.81 -17.36
N VAL A 88 -3.47 -14.38 -16.28
CA VAL A 88 -2.03 -14.14 -16.24
C VAL A 88 -1.34 -15.18 -15.35
N GLU A 89 -0.03 -15.35 -15.54
CA GLU A 89 0.76 -16.19 -14.66
C GLU A 89 0.85 -15.57 -13.27
N LEU A 90 0.81 -16.40 -12.23
CA LEU A 90 0.89 -15.98 -10.83
C LEU A 90 2.17 -15.18 -10.54
N GLY A 91 3.28 -15.54 -11.21
CA GLY A 91 4.61 -14.99 -10.98
C GLY A 91 5.15 -15.36 -9.61
N GLY A 92 6.30 -16.00 -9.59
CA GLY A 92 6.95 -16.38 -8.33
C GLY A 92 8.05 -15.40 -7.97
N GLU A 93 7.80 -14.39 -7.16
CA GLU A 93 8.90 -13.80 -6.39
C GLU A 93 9.18 -14.68 -5.19
N GLU A 94 10.45 -15.07 -5.01
CA GLU A 94 10.89 -15.73 -3.77
C GLU A 94 10.55 -14.80 -2.60
N LYS A 95 9.78 -15.31 -1.65
CA LYS A 95 9.40 -14.57 -0.46
C LYS A 95 10.64 -14.19 0.34
N ARG A 96 11.06 -12.93 0.22
CA ARG A 96 12.15 -12.38 1.01
C ARG A 96 11.64 -12.03 2.39
N VAL A 97 12.21 -12.66 3.40
CA VAL A 97 11.92 -12.36 4.81
C VAL A 97 13.17 -11.79 5.46
N ALA A 98 12.99 -10.78 6.29
CA ALA A 98 14.05 -10.27 7.13
C ALA A 98 14.42 -11.36 8.14
N ARG A 99 15.63 -11.91 8.03
CA ARG A 99 16.15 -12.94 8.94
C ARG A 99 17.26 -12.34 9.77
N LEU A 100 17.02 -12.16 11.05
CA LEU A 100 18.04 -11.77 11.99
C LEU A 100 18.95 -12.97 12.28
N ALA A 101 20.20 -12.89 11.90
CA ALA A 101 21.20 -13.94 12.14
C ALA A 101 21.88 -13.77 13.53
N CYS A 102 21.11 -13.34 14.52
CA CYS A 102 21.60 -13.13 15.88
C CYS A 102 20.66 -13.82 16.87
N ALA A 103 21.23 -14.62 17.77
CA ALA A 103 20.46 -15.26 18.84
C ALA A 103 19.93 -14.27 19.89
N GLY A 104 20.45 -13.04 19.90
CA GLY A 104 20.03 -11.97 20.83
C GLY A 104 20.23 -12.32 22.30
N GLY A 105 19.82 -11.41 23.17
CA GLY A 105 19.80 -11.62 24.60
C GLY A 105 21.14 -11.44 25.34
N ASN A 106 21.04 -11.22 26.64
CA ASN A 106 22.17 -10.87 27.48
C ASN A 106 23.17 -12.03 27.69
N HIS A 107 22.75 -13.27 27.40
CA HIS A 107 23.57 -14.48 27.55
C HIS A 107 24.41 -14.80 26.30
N VAL A 108 24.12 -14.17 25.16
CA VAL A 108 24.82 -14.39 23.89
C VAL A 108 25.56 -13.13 23.45
N ALA A 109 25.01 -11.95 23.72
CA ALA A 109 25.60 -10.70 23.28
C ALA A 109 26.84 -10.37 24.09
N HIS A 110 27.91 -9.97 23.41
CA HIS A 110 29.12 -9.48 24.08
C HIS A 110 28.82 -8.13 24.75
N VAL A 111 28.89 -8.09 26.08
CA VAL A 111 28.69 -6.87 26.86
C VAL A 111 30.05 -6.19 27.06
N ARG A 112 30.19 -4.94 26.61
CA ARG A 112 31.41 -4.12 26.73
C ARG A 112 31.36 -3.17 27.91
N ALA A 113 30.17 -2.68 28.24
CA ALA A 113 29.94 -1.70 29.29
C ALA A 113 28.52 -1.79 29.83
N SER A 114 28.31 -1.37 31.10
CA SER A 114 26.98 -1.19 31.66
C SER A 114 26.41 0.16 31.17
N TYR A 115 25.27 0.12 30.55
CA TYR A 115 24.56 1.34 30.11
C TYR A 115 23.71 1.89 31.26
N SER A 116 23.99 3.11 31.72
CA SER A 116 23.29 3.82 32.77
C SER A 116 22.69 5.13 32.23
N GLY A 117 21.97 5.07 31.12
CA GLY A 117 21.34 6.23 30.47
C GLY A 117 19.82 6.17 30.51
N LEU A 118 19.20 7.01 29.69
CA LEU A 118 17.75 7.01 29.46
C LEU A 118 17.30 5.67 28.86
N ASP A 119 16.22 5.08 29.37
CA ASP A 119 15.66 3.80 28.92
C ASP A 119 14.98 3.90 27.53
N THR A 120 15.72 4.42 26.56
CA THR A 120 15.26 4.51 25.15
C THR A 120 16.32 3.97 24.21
N CYS A 121 15.90 3.21 23.18
CA CYS A 121 16.81 2.71 22.14
C CYS A 121 17.56 3.85 21.42
N ARG A 122 16.92 5.00 21.25
CA ARG A 122 17.53 6.18 20.61
C ARG A 122 18.69 6.75 21.43
N ALA A 123 18.52 6.85 22.74
CA ALA A 123 19.58 7.34 23.63
C ALA A 123 20.75 6.34 23.71
N ALA A 124 20.46 5.05 23.79
CA ALA A 124 21.47 4.01 23.76
C ALA A 124 22.28 3.97 22.45
N ALA A 125 21.63 4.19 21.31
CA ALA A 125 22.28 4.24 20.00
C ALA A 125 23.26 5.42 19.87
N LEU A 126 22.97 6.56 20.51
CA LEU A 126 23.86 7.74 20.51
C LEU A 126 25.16 7.52 21.29
N ILE A 127 25.18 6.56 22.24
CA ILE A 127 26.34 6.26 23.09
C ILE A 127 26.93 4.91 22.65
N SER A 128 27.66 4.92 21.53
CA SER A 128 28.39 3.74 21.01
C SER A 128 27.54 2.46 20.88
N GLY A 129 26.25 2.58 20.58
CA GLY A 129 25.34 1.44 20.47
C GLY A 129 24.90 0.84 21.81
N GLY A 130 25.05 1.57 22.90
CA GLY A 130 24.75 1.08 24.27
C GLY A 130 25.87 0.19 24.84
N GLY A 131 25.50 -0.73 25.71
CA GLY A 131 26.44 -1.60 26.41
C GLY A 131 26.92 -2.82 25.60
N LYS A 132 26.39 -3.06 24.39
CA LYS A 132 26.71 -4.24 23.60
C LYS A 132 27.88 -4.00 22.67
N GLY A 133 28.74 -5.01 22.49
CA GLY A 133 29.94 -4.96 21.66
C GLY A 133 29.84 -5.65 20.31
N CYS A 134 28.62 -5.95 19.88
CA CYS A 134 28.40 -6.58 18.57
C CYS A 134 28.51 -5.53 17.46
N ALA A 135 29.23 -5.86 16.37
CA ALA A 135 29.43 -4.94 15.25
C ALA A 135 28.14 -4.65 14.47
N TRP A 136 27.14 -5.51 14.61
CA TRP A 136 25.88 -5.48 13.84
C TRP A 136 24.63 -5.60 14.74
N GLY A 137 24.74 -5.34 16.02
CA GLY A 137 23.65 -5.48 16.98
C GLY A 137 23.09 -4.16 17.48
#